data_947a9c5bbac812707e89c3041ba0ddc2
#
_entry.id   947a9c5bbac812707e89c3041ba0ddc2
#
_cell.length_a   1.000
_cell.length_b   1.000
_cell.length_c   1.000
_cell.angle_alpha   90.00
_cell.angle_beta   90.00
_cell.angle_gamma   90.00
#
_symmetry.space_group_name_H-M   'P 1'
#
loop_
_entity.id
_entity.type
_entity.pdbx_description
1 polymer ?
#
loop_
_entity_poly.entity_id
_entity_poly.type
_entity_poly.pdbx_seq_one_letter_code
_entity_poly.pdbx_strand_id
1 'polypeptide(L)'
;LDKKQLRPYWADTSSNGLINRLIRQSSSEIKERMEELLQGKEIVVNFDEQIVFEQLDQDENAIWSLMLASGYLKATDVEYRGVLREPWYHLMITNLETTAMFSNLFKGWFHQSRSNYNQFMKALLAGDLDAMNYYMNQVSMATFSYFDTSGNEEGPSEPERFYHGFVLGLIADQADQYEICSNRESGFGRYDVMMIPREQGDKQYPAIIMEFKVRNSRKEKTLEETVEHALNQIEEMNYDAQLFARGFKKEEIRHYGFAFEGKKILIGMRE
;
A
#
# COMPACT_ATOMS: atom_id res chain seq x y z
N LEU A 1 25.55 23.98 2.41
CA LEU A 1 25.49 23.24 1.11
C LEU A 1 26.30 21.93 1.08
N ASP A 2 26.73 21.42 2.24
CA ASP A 2 27.70 20.30 2.31
C ASP A 2 27.09 18.89 2.46
N LYS A 3 25.79 18.74 2.39
CA LYS A 3 25.17 17.40 2.34
C LYS A 3 24.19 17.38 1.17
N LYS A 4 24.54 16.66 0.10
CA LYS A 4 23.64 16.33 -1.04
C LYS A 4 22.45 15.43 -0.60
N GLN A 5 21.80 15.75 0.52
CA GLN A 5 20.59 15.10 0.99
C GLN A 5 19.43 16.04 0.72
N LEU A 6 18.51 15.60 -0.12
CA LEU A 6 17.20 16.22 -0.28
C LEU A 6 16.46 16.06 1.07
N ARG A 7 16.27 17.16 1.80
CA ARG A 7 15.43 17.20 2.99
C ARG A 7 14.20 18.00 2.67
N PRO A 8 12.99 17.49 2.94
CA PRO A 8 11.77 18.25 2.72
C PRO A 8 11.73 19.44 3.69
N TYR A 9 11.86 20.63 3.17
CA TYR A 9 11.76 21.88 3.95
C TYR A 9 10.32 22.17 4.41
N TRP A 10 9.34 21.51 3.80
CA TRP A 10 7.90 21.69 4.03
C TRP A 10 7.31 20.68 5.03
N ALA A 11 8.12 19.83 5.64
CA ALA A 11 7.67 18.67 6.41
C ALA A 11 6.87 19.01 7.68
N ASP A 12 6.91 20.24 8.18
CA ASP A 12 6.29 20.67 9.45
C ASP A 12 5.14 21.69 9.27
N THR A 13 4.46 21.72 8.13
CA THR A 13 3.31 22.61 7.95
C THR A 13 2.02 21.96 8.46
N SER A 14 1.08 22.77 8.94
CA SER A 14 -0.25 22.33 9.41
C SER A 14 -1.04 21.55 8.35
N SER A 15 -0.80 21.83 7.06
CA SER A 15 -1.38 21.10 5.91
C SER A 15 -0.93 19.65 5.84
N ASN A 16 0.31 19.33 6.23
CA ASN A 16 0.80 17.95 6.23
C ASN A 16 0.05 17.07 7.23
N GLY A 17 -0.30 17.60 8.39
CA GLY A 17 -1.10 16.90 9.40
C GLY A 17 -2.52 16.58 8.89
N LEU A 18 -3.14 17.53 8.18
CA LEU A 18 -4.46 17.33 7.59
C LEU A 18 -4.42 16.27 6.48
N ILE A 19 -3.50 16.39 5.53
CA ILE A 19 -3.36 15.41 4.43
C ILE A 19 -3.05 14.01 4.99
N ASN A 20 -2.16 13.90 5.98
CA ASN A 20 -1.87 12.63 6.64
C ASN A 20 -3.15 11.99 7.19
N ARG A 21 -3.97 12.76 7.91
CA ARG A 21 -5.23 12.29 8.46
C ARG A 21 -6.20 11.85 7.36
N LEU A 22 -6.37 12.67 6.31
CA LEU A 22 -7.29 12.37 5.20
C LEU A 22 -6.88 11.09 4.48
N ILE A 23 -5.62 10.91 4.07
CA ILE A 23 -5.16 9.69 3.39
C ILE A 23 -5.33 8.47 4.31
N ARG A 24 -5.02 8.60 5.59
CA ARG A 24 -5.13 7.49 6.53
C ARG A 24 -6.56 7.01 6.70
N GLN A 25 -7.52 7.94 6.77
CA GLN A 25 -8.94 7.68 6.96
C GLN A 25 -9.68 7.33 5.66
N SER A 26 -9.06 7.59 4.49
CA SER A 26 -9.68 7.39 3.18
C SER A 26 -9.91 5.91 2.84
N SER A 27 -10.72 5.69 1.81
CA SER A 27 -10.98 4.40 1.19
C SER A 27 -9.72 3.74 0.63
N SER A 28 -9.86 2.47 0.24
CA SER A 28 -8.83 1.73 -0.50
C SER A 28 -8.46 2.41 -1.81
N GLU A 29 -9.45 2.95 -2.53
CA GLU A 29 -9.23 3.61 -3.83
C GLU A 29 -8.25 4.78 -3.73
N ILE A 30 -8.41 5.67 -2.75
CA ILE A 30 -7.48 6.79 -2.52
C ILE A 30 -6.06 6.28 -2.23
N LYS A 31 -5.92 5.21 -1.42
CA LYS A 31 -4.62 4.62 -1.09
C LYS A 31 -3.96 3.97 -2.30
N GLU A 32 -4.70 3.27 -3.14
CA GLU A 32 -4.22 2.70 -4.41
C GLU A 32 -3.70 3.80 -5.35
N ARG A 33 -4.43 4.92 -5.47
CA ARG A 33 -3.96 6.09 -6.22
C ARG A 33 -2.68 6.68 -5.63
N MET A 34 -2.56 6.71 -4.31
CA MET A 34 -1.31 7.15 -3.65
C MET A 34 -0.15 6.20 -3.93
N GLU A 35 -0.38 4.89 -4.01
CA GLU A 35 0.62 3.91 -4.41
C GLU A 35 1.13 4.18 -5.84
N GLU A 36 0.22 4.44 -6.78
CA GLU A 36 0.58 4.80 -8.15
C GLU A 36 1.44 6.07 -8.21
N LEU A 37 1.04 7.11 -7.48
CA LEU A 37 1.78 8.37 -7.39
C LEU A 37 3.19 8.20 -6.81
N LEU A 38 3.34 7.40 -5.74
CA LEU A 38 4.66 7.10 -5.15
C LEU A 38 5.59 6.35 -6.09
N GLN A 39 5.02 5.54 -6.99
CA GLN A 39 5.75 4.83 -8.03
C GLN A 39 6.10 5.72 -9.23
N GLY A 40 5.76 7.01 -9.16
CA GLY A 40 6.01 7.98 -10.23
C GLY A 40 5.04 7.87 -11.40
N LYS A 41 3.90 7.21 -11.21
CA LYS A 41 2.85 7.10 -12.22
C LYS A 41 1.92 8.30 -12.16
N GLU A 42 1.24 8.54 -13.26
CA GLU A 42 0.13 9.47 -13.38
C GLU A 42 -1.17 8.80 -12.96
N ILE A 43 -2.00 9.52 -12.21
CA ILE A 43 -3.38 9.12 -11.91
C ILE A 43 -4.35 10.02 -12.65
N VAL A 44 -5.52 9.48 -12.99
CA VAL A 44 -6.59 10.25 -13.67
C VAL A 44 -7.79 10.28 -12.74
N VAL A 45 -8.16 11.47 -12.27
CA VAL A 45 -9.21 11.68 -11.27
C VAL A 45 -10.13 12.84 -11.66
N ASN A 46 -11.38 12.74 -11.22
CA ASN A 46 -12.35 13.82 -11.30
C ASN A 46 -12.57 14.39 -9.89
N PHE A 47 -12.56 15.69 -9.74
CA PHE A 47 -12.88 16.40 -8.50
C PHE A 47 -13.34 17.82 -8.78
N ASP A 48 -14.04 18.43 -7.84
CA ASP A 48 -14.44 19.83 -7.90
C ASP A 48 -13.28 20.74 -7.44
N GLU A 49 -12.86 21.68 -8.30
CA GLU A 49 -11.82 22.67 -7.96
C GLU A 49 -12.26 23.67 -6.88
N GLN A 50 -13.57 23.82 -6.69
CA GLN A 50 -14.14 24.81 -5.77
C GLN A 50 -14.38 24.26 -4.35
N ILE A 51 -13.80 23.10 -4.01
CA ILE A 51 -14.02 22.46 -2.71
C ILE A 51 -13.52 23.35 -1.57
N VAL A 52 -14.46 23.72 -0.70
CA VAL A 52 -14.20 24.39 0.57
C VAL A 52 -13.82 23.34 1.62
N PHE A 53 -12.97 23.68 2.58
CA PHE A 53 -12.51 22.78 3.66
C PHE A 53 -13.63 22.02 4.39
N GLU A 54 -14.84 22.55 4.44
CA GLU A 54 -16.01 21.94 5.04
C GLU A 54 -16.55 20.70 4.26
N GLN A 55 -16.17 20.55 3.01
CA GLN A 55 -16.60 19.44 2.14
C GLN A 55 -15.62 18.26 2.13
N LEU A 56 -14.43 18.42 2.72
CA LEU A 56 -13.43 17.35 2.79
C LEU A 56 -13.91 16.09 3.51
N ASP A 57 -14.87 16.23 4.44
CA ASP A 57 -15.46 15.12 5.16
C ASP A 57 -16.64 14.45 4.40
N GLN A 58 -17.09 15.05 3.29
CA GLN A 58 -18.25 14.58 2.52
C GLN A 58 -17.87 13.94 1.17
N ASP A 59 -16.73 14.34 0.58
CA ASP A 59 -16.21 13.82 -0.68
C ASP A 59 -14.73 13.49 -0.53
N GLU A 60 -14.40 12.21 -0.54
CA GLU A 60 -13.01 11.75 -0.46
C GLU A 60 -12.13 12.26 -1.61
N ASN A 61 -12.71 12.51 -2.82
CA ASN A 61 -11.97 13.04 -3.96
C ASN A 61 -11.51 14.49 -3.75
N ALA A 62 -12.10 15.18 -2.77
CA ALA A 62 -11.66 16.51 -2.36
C ALA A 62 -10.18 16.55 -1.93
N ILE A 63 -9.61 15.42 -1.54
CA ILE A 63 -8.19 15.31 -1.22
C ILE A 63 -7.30 15.69 -2.40
N TRP A 64 -7.71 15.35 -3.62
CA TRP A 64 -6.94 15.66 -4.84
C TRP A 64 -6.90 17.16 -5.11
N SER A 65 -8.05 17.84 -4.95
CA SER A 65 -8.13 19.31 -5.02
C SER A 65 -7.21 19.98 -3.99
N LEU A 66 -7.26 19.52 -2.74
CA LEU A 66 -6.39 20.03 -1.66
C LEU A 66 -4.91 19.81 -1.98
N MET A 67 -4.54 18.64 -2.46
CA MET A 67 -3.15 18.30 -2.78
C MET A 67 -2.62 19.07 -3.99
N LEU A 68 -3.49 19.33 -4.99
CA LEU A 68 -3.15 20.17 -6.13
C LEU A 68 -2.99 21.63 -5.70
N ALA A 69 -3.95 22.19 -4.98
CA ALA A 69 -3.92 23.57 -4.47
C ALA A 69 -2.73 23.84 -3.53
N SER A 70 -2.33 22.84 -2.75
CA SER A 70 -1.17 22.92 -1.86
C SER A 70 0.17 22.66 -2.55
N GLY A 71 0.17 22.37 -3.87
CA GLY A 71 1.39 22.15 -4.65
C GLY A 71 2.06 20.79 -4.44
N TYR A 72 1.42 19.82 -3.76
CA TYR A 72 1.94 18.47 -3.63
C TYR A 72 1.79 17.67 -4.92
N LEU A 73 0.71 17.95 -5.66
CA LEU A 73 0.49 17.41 -6.99
C LEU A 73 0.58 18.51 -8.03
N LYS A 74 0.84 18.14 -9.26
CA LYS A 74 0.74 18.96 -10.46
C LYS A 74 -0.19 18.30 -11.46
N ALA A 75 -0.99 19.09 -12.15
CA ALA A 75 -1.73 18.64 -13.32
C ALA A 75 -0.77 18.59 -14.51
N THR A 76 -0.72 17.45 -15.19
CA THR A 76 0.05 17.25 -16.44
C THR A 76 -0.83 17.46 -17.65
N ASP A 77 -2.13 17.11 -17.53
CA ASP A 77 -3.16 17.32 -18.57
C ASP A 77 -4.56 17.42 -17.90
N VAL A 78 -5.52 17.92 -18.67
CA VAL A 78 -6.94 17.97 -18.30
C VAL A 78 -7.78 17.54 -19.49
N GLU A 79 -8.49 16.43 -19.38
CA GLU A 79 -9.44 15.97 -20.38
C GLU A 79 -10.89 16.19 -19.95
N TYR A 80 -11.76 16.39 -20.93
CA TYR A 80 -13.18 16.63 -20.67
C TYR A 80 -14.00 15.43 -21.13
N ARG A 81 -14.72 14.78 -20.21
CA ARG A 81 -15.50 13.57 -20.46
C ARG A 81 -17.01 13.82 -20.38
N GLY A 82 -17.75 12.99 -21.08
CA GLY A 82 -19.23 13.00 -21.07
C GLY A 82 -19.86 14.20 -21.76
N VAL A 83 -21.21 14.21 -21.76
CA VAL A 83 -22.01 15.27 -22.39
C VAL A 83 -21.88 16.61 -21.64
N LEU A 84 -21.69 16.55 -20.33
CA LEU A 84 -21.52 17.72 -19.46
C LEU A 84 -20.08 18.27 -19.47
N ARG A 85 -19.17 17.62 -20.23
CA ARG A 85 -17.77 18.01 -20.32
C ARG A 85 -17.12 18.14 -18.93
N GLU A 86 -17.31 17.14 -18.07
CA GLU A 86 -16.69 17.10 -16.75
C GLU A 86 -15.16 17.00 -16.86
N PRO A 87 -14.40 17.84 -16.12
CA PRO A 87 -12.95 17.81 -16.17
C PRO A 87 -12.39 16.58 -15.44
N TRP A 88 -11.45 15.90 -16.09
CA TRP A 88 -10.67 14.82 -15.52
C TRP A 88 -9.20 15.23 -15.55
N TYR A 89 -8.58 15.25 -14.39
CA TYR A 89 -7.22 15.75 -14.19
C TYR A 89 -6.23 14.60 -14.19
N HIS A 90 -5.20 14.75 -14.98
CA HIS A 90 -4.01 13.90 -14.96
C HIS A 90 -3.05 14.47 -13.93
N LEU A 91 -2.82 13.75 -12.83
CA LEU A 91 -2.05 14.24 -11.70
C LEU A 91 -0.79 13.41 -11.46
N MET A 92 0.30 14.08 -11.14
CA MET A 92 1.55 13.49 -10.68
C MET A 92 2.08 14.23 -9.45
N ILE A 93 2.94 13.59 -8.65
CA ILE A 93 3.69 14.27 -7.60
C ILE A 93 4.58 15.34 -8.22
N THR A 94 4.60 16.53 -7.60
CA THR A 94 5.24 17.72 -8.16
C THR A 94 6.75 17.54 -8.33
N ASN A 95 7.43 16.95 -7.35
CA ASN A 95 8.89 16.78 -7.34
C ASN A 95 9.35 15.71 -6.33
N LEU A 96 10.67 15.40 -6.36
CA LEU A 96 11.28 14.40 -5.47
C LEU A 96 11.19 14.77 -3.98
N GLU A 97 11.17 16.05 -3.63
CA GLU A 97 11.01 16.51 -2.25
C GLU A 97 9.64 16.11 -1.71
N THR A 98 8.60 16.30 -2.51
CA THR A 98 7.23 15.88 -2.17
C THR A 98 7.12 14.36 -2.10
N THR A 99 7.76 13.61 -3.00
CA THR A 99 7.84 12.14 -2.91
C THR A 99 8.49 11.71 -1.59
N ALA A 100 9.60 12.32 -1.21
CA ALA A 100 10.29 12.02 0.05
C ALA A 100 9.43 12.36 1.27
N MET A 101 8.65 13.46 1.20
CA MET A 101 7.71 13.84 2.25
C MET A 101 6.63 12.76 2.43
N PHE A 102 5.96 12.33 1.36
CA PHE A 102 4.96 11.25 1.44
C PHE A 102 5.56 9.94 1.93
N SER A 103 6.74 9.55 1.45
CA SER A 103 7.44 8.36 1.93
C SER A 103 7.68 8.42 3.44
N ASN A 104 8.13 9.57 3.97
CA ASN A 104 8.31 9.76 5.40
C ASN A 104 7.00 9.73 6.18
N LEU A 105 5.92 10.27 5.61
CA LEU A 105 4.59 10.24 6.18
C LEU A 105 4.10 8.80 6.36
N PHE A 106 4.20 7.95 5.33
CA PHE A 106 3.77 6.56 5.39
C PHE A 106 4.65 5.71 6.32
N LYS A 107 5.98 5.90 6.31
CA LYS A 107 6.87 5.30 7.31
C LYS A 107 6.48 5.70 8.74
N GLY A 108 5.99 6.92 8.91
CA GLY A 108 5.51 7.44 10.20
C GLY A 108 4.28 6.70 10.74
N TRP A 109 3.47 6.07 9.89
CA TRP A 109 2.30 5.31 10.32
C TRP A 109 2.64 4.10 11.20
N PHE A 110 3.84 3.54 11.00
CA PHE A 110 4.35 2.41 11.78
C PHE A 110 5.30 2.84 12.92
N HIS A 111 5.37 4.15 13.21
CA HIS A 111 6.33 4.68 14.18
C HIS A 111 6.18 4.05 15.58
N GLN A 112 4.95 3.83 16.07
CA GLN A 112 4.69 3.22 17.38
C GLN A 112 5.13 1.75 17.47
N SER A 113 5.19 1.07 16.32
CA SER A 113 5.62 -0.32 16.20
C SER A 113 6.88 -0.49 15.34
N ARG A 114 7.67 0.57 15.13
CA ARG A 114 8.80 0.60 14.20
C ARG A 114 9.80 -0.53 14.41
N SER A 115 10.11 -0.88 15.66
CA SER A 115 10.99 -2.00 15.95
C SER A 115 10.41 -3.31 15.46
N ASN A 116 9.13 -3.58 15.73
CA ASN A 116 8.44 -4.79 15.30
C ASN A 116 8.29 -4.84 13.79
N TYR A 117 7.97 -3.70 13.15
CA TYR A 117 7.90 -3.59 11.69
C TYR A 117 9.24 -3.92 11.04
N ASN A 118 10.36 -3.36 11.54
CA ASN A 118 11.69 -3.65 11.01
C ASN A 118 12.10 -5.12 11.23
N GLN A 119 11.72 -5.73 12.34
CA GLN A 119 11.97 -7.16 12.58
C GLN A 119 11.09 -8.03 11.69
N PHE A 120 9.83 -7.65 11.46
CA PHE A 120 8.97 -8.30 10.48
C PHE A 120 9.59 -8.28 9.08
N MET A 121 10.10 -7.13 8.62
CA MET A 121 10.75 -7.03 7.31
C MET A 121 11.97 -7.93 7.18
N LYS A 122 12.80 -8.02 8.23
CA LYS A 122 13.93 -8.96 8.25
C LYS A 122 13.48 -10.42 8.18
N ALA A 123 12.44 -10.77 8.93
CA ALA A 123 11.87 -12.11 8.93
C ALA A 123 11.26 -12.47 7.56
N LEU A 124 10.54 -11.54 6.92
CA LEU A 124 9.98 -11.68 5.57
C LEU A 124 11.07 -12.00 4.54
N LEU A 125 12.16 -11.22 4.54
CA LEU A 125 13.28 -11.43 3.62
C LEU A 125 14.06 -12.71 3.93
N ALA A 126 14.15 -13.10 5.19
CA ALA A 126 14.78 -14.35 5.60
C ALA A 126 13.92 -15.60 5.38
N GLY A 127 12.59 -15.44 5.27
CA GLY A 127 11.62 -16.56 5.21
C GLY A 127 11.37 -17.18 6.60
N ASP A 128 11.61 -16.43 7.67
CA ASP A 128 11.34 -16.88 9.05
C ASP A 128 9.86 -16.66 9.39
N LEU A 129 9.05 -17.70 9.12
CA LEU A 129 7.61 -17.66 9.27
C LEU A 129 7.15 -17.41 10.71
N ASP A 130 7.83 -17.99 11.69
CA ASP A 130 7.49 -17.82 13.11
C ASP A 130 7.73 -16.37 13.55
N ALA A 131 8.86 -15.79 13.19
CA ALA A 131 9.17 -14.40 13.45
C ALA A 131 8.22 -13.46 12.70
N MET A 132 7.86 -13.76 11.44
CA MET A 132 6.87 -12.99 10.68
C MET A 132 5.54 -12.95 11.42
N ASN A 133 5.00 -14.10 11.84
CA ASN A 133 3.74 -14.19 12.58
C ASN A 133 3.80 -13.41 13.90
N TYR A 134 4.88 -13.57 14.66
CA TYR A 134 5.06 -12.86 15.91
C TYR A 134 5.05 -11.33 15.72
N TYR A 135 5.95 -10.83 14.87
CA TYR A 135 6.12 -9.38 14.71
C TYR A 135 4.94 -8.71 13.98
N MET A 136 4.32 -9.38 12.99
CA MET A 136 3.16 -8.84 12.31
C MET A 136 1.97 -8.66 13.25
N ASN A 137 1.72 -9.60 14.17
CA ASN A 137 0.67 -9.45 15.17
C ASN A 137 0.98 -8.30 16.14
N GLN A 138 2.24 -8.05 16.50
CA GLN A 138 2.62 -6.87 17.29
C GLN A 138 2.37 -5.56 16.52
N VAL A 139 2.70 -5.53 15.23
CA VAL A 139 2.43 -4.39 14.35
C VAL A 139 0.93 -4.16 14.24
N SER A 140 0.16 -5.19 13.97
CA SER A 140 -1.28 -5.14 13.83
C SER A 140 -1.96 -4.61 15.10
N MET A 141 -1.63 -5.15 16.25
CA MET A 141 -2.18 -4.70 17.54
C MET A 141 -1.90 -3.23 17.84
N ALA A 142 -0.74 -2.71 17.45
CA ALA A 142 -0.36 -1.32 17.66
C ALA A 142 -0.98 -0.36 16.64
N THR A 143 -1.27 -0.83 15.42
CA THR A 143 -1.63 0.05 14.29
C THR A 143 -3.09 -0.02 13.88
N PHE A 144 -3.81 -1.12 14.11
CA PHE A 144 -5.21 -1.23 13.71
C PHE A 144 -6.09 -0.14 14.32
N SER A 145 -5.97 0.13 15.63
CA SER A 145 -6.69 1.24 16.27
C SER A 145 -6.30 2.63 15.73
N TYR A 146 -5.17 2.72 15.05
CA TYR A 146 -4.71 3.95 14.42
C TYR A 146 -5.39 4.20 13.06
N PHE A 147 -5.82 3.14 12.36
CA PHE A 147 -6.59 3.23 11.11
C PHE A 147 -8.12 3.30 11.36
N ASP A 148 -8.56 3.05 12.59
CA ASP A 148 -9.95 2.77 12.99
C ASP A 148 -10.72 4.01 13.48
N THR A 149 -10.33 5.22 13.10
CA THR A 149 -10.89 6.47 13.67
C THR A 149 -12.21 6.95 13.03
N SER A 150 -12.80 6.22 12.10
CA SER A 150 -14.10 6.57 11.52
C SER A 150 -15.20 5.64 12.01
N GLY A 151 -16.05 6.15 12.91
CA GLY A 151 -17.20 5.43 13.45
C GLY A 151 -18.40 5.25 12.50
N ASN A 152 -18.18 5.13 11.19
CA ASN A 152 -19.20 4.85 10.20
C ASN A 152 -19.18 3.36 9.87
N GLU A 153 -20.30 2.68 10.12
CA GLU A 153 -20.51 1.24 9.91
C GLU A 153 -20.48 0.80 8.43
N GLU A 154 -20.37 1.70 7.45
CA GLU A 154 -20.45 1.43 6.01
C GLU A 154 -19.10 1.59 5.24
N GLY A 155 -17.98 1.78 5.92
CA GLY A 155 -16.65 1.91 5.27
C GLY A 155 -15.93 0.57 5.05
N PRO A 156 -14.78 0.57 4.31
CA PRO A 156 -13.93 -0.60 4.14
C PRO A 156 -13.60 -1.28 5.46
N SER A 157 -13.52 -2.62 5.49
CA SER A 157 -13.22 -3.36 6.72
C SER A 157 -11.86 -2.96 7.32
N GLU A 158 -11.72 -3.02 8.65
CA GLU A 158 -10.44 -2.73 9.33
C GLU A 158 -9.23 -3.45 8.70
N PRO A 159 -9.33 -4.77 8.37
CA PRO A 159 -8.24 -5.47 7.71
C PRO A 159 -7.84 -4.89 6.36
N GLU A 160 -8.80 -4.44 5.55
CA GLU A 160 -8.55 -3.85 4.23
C GLU A 160 -7.81 -2.50 4.34
N ARG A 161 -8.22 -1.65 5.28
CA ARG A 161 -7.52 -0.38 5.55
C ARG A 161 -6.10 -0.59 6.03
N PHE A 162 -5.88 -1.59 6.90
CA PHE A 162 -4.54 -1.97 7.35
C PHE A 162 -3.69 -2.45 6.19
N TYR A 163 -4.23 -3.34 5.35
CA TYR A 163 -3.56 -3.86 4.17
C TYR A 163 -3.01 -2.74 3.27
N HIS A 164 -3.86 -1.80 2.83
CA HIS A 164 -3.41 -0.69 1.98
C HIS A 164 -2.40 0.22 2.68
N GLY A 165 -2.57 0.47 3.97
CA GLY A 165 -1.58 1.21 4.76
C GLY A 165 -0.24 0.48 4.85
N PHE A 166 -0.28 -0.85 4.98
CA PHE A 166 0.91 -1.69 5.00
C PHE A 166 1.64 -1.67 3.65
N VAL A 167 0.91 -1.76 2.53
CA VAL A 167 1.48 -1.67 1.17
C VAL A 167 2.15 -0.32 0.95
N LEU A 168 1.53 0.79 1.33
CA LEU A 168 2.16 2.12 1.27
C LEU A 168 3.44 2.19 2.10
N GLY A 169 3.44 1.57 3.28
CA GLY A 169 4.63 1.44 4.11
C GLY A 169 5.74 0.64 3.44
N LEU A 170 5.41 -0.50 2.81
CA LEU A 170 6.35 -1.32 2.05
C LEU A 170 6.97 -0.53 0.89
N ILE A 171 6.14 0.16 0.08
CA ILE A 171 6.62 0.98 -1.04
C ILE A 171 7.58 2.05 -0.53
N ALA A 172 7.21 2.75 0.54
CA ALA A 172 8.04 3.82 1.09
C ALA A 172 9.38 3.32 1.63
N ASP A 173 9.43 2.11 2.20
CA ASP A 173 10.61 1.59 2.91
C ASP A 173 11.53 0.75 2.03
N GLN A 174 10.97 0.03 1.03
CA GLN A 174 11.70 -0.94 0.22
C GLN A 174 11.93 -0.50 -1.23
N ALA A 175 11.59 0.73 -1.60
CA ALA A 175 11.68 1.22 -2.98
C ALA A 175 13.10 1.16 -3.58
N ASP A 176 14.14 1.20 -2.75
CA ASP A 176 15.54 1.12 -3.20
C ASP A 176 15.91 -0.29 -3.66
N GLN A 177 15.38 -1.34 -2.99
CA GLN A 177 15.69 -2.75 -3.27
C GLN A 177 14.64 -3.42 -4.15
N TYR A 178 13.38 -3.01 -4.06
CA TYR A 178 12.25 -3.66 -4.71
C TYR A 178 11.43 -2.73 -5.60
N GLU A 179 10.98 -3.24 -6.72
CA GLU A 179 9.77 -2.77 -7.39
C GLU A 179 8.58 -3.42 -6.70
N ILE A 180 7.69 -2.63 -6.09
CA ILE A 180 6.50 -3.14 -5.40
C ILE A 180 5.29 -2.86 -6.27
N CYS A 181 4.54 -3.91 -6.58
CA CYS A 181 3.31 -3.84 -7.36
C CYS A 181 2.15 -4.36 -6.51
N SER A 182 1.03 -3.64 -6.52
CA SER A 182 -0.20 -4.07 -5.85
C SER A 182 -1.36 -4.10 -6.84
N ASN A 183 -2.35 -4.95 -6.57
CA ASN A 183 -3.62 -5.05 -7.31
C ASN A 183 -3.48 -5.12 -8.85
N ARG A 184 -2.48 -5.86 -9.37
CA ARG A 184 -2.23 -6.00 -10.81
C ARG A 184 -2.51 -7.41 -11.30
N GLU A 185 -2.81 -7.49 -12.58
CA GLU A 185 -3.03 -8.77 -13.25
C GLU A 185 -1.71 -9.52 -13.47
N SER A 186 -1.71 -10.81 -13.15
CA SER A 186 -0.67 -11.77 -13.50
C SER A 186 -1.32 -13.15 -13.64
N GLY A 187 -0.87 -13.92 -14.63
CA GLY A 187 -1.48 -15.23 -14.91
C GLY A 187 -2.96 -15.11 -15.28
N PHE A 188 -3.81 -15.77 -14.52
CA PHE A 188 -5.27 -15.83 -14.75
C PHE A 188 -6.06 -14.94 -13.78
N GLY A 189 -5.41 -14.11 -12.97
CA GLY A 189 -6.08 -13.29 -11.97
C GLY A 189 -5.30 -12.06 -11.57
N ARG A 190 -5.75 -11.43 -10.48
CA ARG A 190 -5.16 -10.24 -9.90
C ARG A 190 -4.56 -10.62 -8.54
N TYR A 191 -3.25 -10.39 -8.37
CA TYR A 191 -2.57 -10.56 -7.09
C TYR A 191 -2.67 -9.31 -6.22
N ASP A 192 -2.58 -9.49 -4.92
CA ASP A 192 -2.64 -8.37 -3.99
C ASP A 192 -1.32 -7.60 -3.93
N VAL A 193 -0.19 -8.25 -3.66
CA VAL A 193 1.14 -7.62 -3.64
C VAL A 193 2.20 -8.52 -4.26
N MET A 194 3.05 -7.92 -5.08
CA MET A 194 4.26 -8.54 -5.59
C MET A 194 5.46 -7.62 -5.34
N MET A 195 6.50 -8.15 -4.72
CA MET A 195 7.79 -7.49 -4.52
C MET A 195 8.81 -8.10 -5.46
N ILE A 196 9.35 -7.32 -6.39
CA ILE A 196 10.29 -7.76 -7.42
C ILE A 196 11.64 -7.12 -7.13
N PRO A 197 12.70 -7.88 -6.85
CA PRO A 197 14.03 -7.34 -6.63
C PRO A 197 14.49 -6.53 -7.85
N ARG A 198 15.08 -5.35 -7.63
CA ARG A 198 15.64 -4.53 -8.71
C ARG A 198 16.91 -5.15 -9.29
N GLU A 199 17.68 -5.84 -8.44
CA GLU A 199 18.86 -6.63 -8.84
C GLU A 199 18.51 -8.12 -8.75
N GLN A 200 18.58 -8.80 -9.90
CA GLN A 200 18.29 -10.25 -9.98
C GLN A 200 19.51 -11.07 -9.53
N GLY A 201 19.23 -12.23 -8.94
CA GLY A 201 20.25 -13.20 -8.54
C GLY A 201 20.89 -12.97 -7.18
N ASP A 202 20.53 -11.92 -6.47
CA ASP A 202 20.91 -11.76 -5.08
C ASP A 202 19.95 -12.58 -4.19
N LYS A 203 20.47 -13.68 -3.63
CA LYS A 203 19.69 -14.57 -2.74
C LYS A 203 19.16 -13.89 -1.47
N GLN A 204 19.69 -12.73 -1.13
CA GLN A 204 19.23 -11.93 0.00
C GLN A 204 17.87 -11.29 -0.31
N TYR A 205 17.53 -11.10 -1.59
CA TYR A 205 16.33 -10.43 -2.05
C TYR A 205 15.49 -11.35 -2.95
N PRO A 206 14.68 -12.27 -2.38
CA PRO A 206 13.79 -13.12 -3.16
C PRO A 206 12.66 -12.29 -3.78
N ALA A 207 12.11 -12.73 -4.90
CA ALA A 207 10.83 -12.24 -5.35
C ALA A 207 9.74 -12.78 -4.41
N ILE A 208 8.75 -11.94 -4.07
CA ILE A 208 7.74 -12.29 -3.07
C ILE A 208 6.36 -11.97 -3.64
N ILE A 209 5.44 -12.92 -3.53
CA ILE A 209 4.01 -12.74 -3.81
C ILE A 209 3.26 -12.90 -2.49
N MET A 210 2.39 -11.94 -2.19
CA MET A 210 1.54 -11.96 -1.00
C MET A 210 0.07 -11.85 -1.41
N GLU A 211 -0.74 -12.71 -0.84
CA GLU A 211 -2.20 -12.71 -1.00
C GLU A 211 -2.86 -12.54 0.36
N PHE A 212 -3.83 -11.64 0.47
CA PHE A 212 -4.46 -11.22 1.71
C PHE A 212 -5.93 -11.62 1.74
N LYS A 213 -6.37 -12.33 2.77
CA LYS A 213 -7.76 -12.74 2.92
C LYS A 213 -8.29 -12.48 4.32
N VAL A 214 -9.53 -11.97 4.38
CA VAL A 214 -10.28 -11.90 5.62
C VAL A 214 -11.05 -13.20 5.80
N ARG A 215 -10.93 -13.82 6.98
CA ARG A 215 -11.61 -15.08 7.28
C ARG A 215 -13.12 -14.94 7.13
N ASN A 216 -13.71 -15.79 6.32
CA ASN A 216 -15.14 -15.92 6.23
C ASN A 216 -15.65 -16.97 7.22
N SER A 217 -16.11 -16.55 8.40
CA SER A 217 -16.55 -17.44 9.48
C SER A 217 -17.70 -18.38 9.11
N ARG A 218 -18.41 -18.15 7.99
CA ARG A 218 -19.46 -19.04 7.48
C ARG A 218 -18.90 -20.20 6.64
N LYS A 219 -17.71 -20.02 6.04
CA LYS A 219 -17.10 -20.98 5.12
C LYS A 219 -15.83 -21.60 5.68
N GLU A 220 -15.13 -20.92 6.57
CA GLU A 220 -13.82 -21.27 7.10
C GLU A 220 -13.88 -21.41 8.61
N LYS A 221 -13.40 -22.52 9.15
CA LYS A 221 -13.42 -22.80 10.58
C LYS A 221 -12.23 -22.17 11.29
N THR A 222 -11.08 -22.08 10.62
CA THR A 222 -9.83 -21.59 11.20
C THR A 222 -9.12 -20.60 10.28
N LEU A 223 -8.15 -19.85 10.84
CA LEU A 223 -7.29 -18.96 10.04
C LEU A 223 -6.35 -19.74 9.12
N GLU A 224 -5.97 -20.97 9.50
CA GLU A 224 -5.15 -21.85 8.68
C GLU A 224 -5.88 -22.21 7.36
N GLU A 225 -7.19 -22.47 7.39
CA GLU A 225 -7.99 -22.68 6.19
C GLU A 225 -7.99 -21.43 5.29
N THR A 226 -8.07 -20.23 5.88
CA THR A 226 -8.00 -18.96 5.12
C THR A 226 -6.62 -18.77 4.48
N VAL A 227 -5.54 -19.08 5.20
CA VAL A 227 -4.17 -19.08 4.67
C VAL A 227 -4.04 -20.02 3.47
N GLU A 228 -4.52 -21.26 3.60
CA GLU A 228 -4.48 -22.23 2.51
C GLU A 228 -5.26 -21.75 1.28
N HIS A 229 -6.40 -21.08 1.47
CA HIS A 229 -7.15 -20.48 0.36
C HIS A 229 -6.35 -19.35 -0.32
N ALA A 230 -5.62 -18.54 0.44
CA ALA A 230 -4.76 -17.49 -0.12
C ALA A 230 -3.61 -18.11 -0.95
N LEU A 231 -2.92 -19.10 -0.40
CA LEU A 231 -1.81 -19.78 -1.08
C LEU A 231 -2.29 -20.55 -2.35
N ASN A 232 -3.45 -21.21 -2.26
CA ASN A 232 -4.04 -21.89 -3.41
C ASN A 232 -4.40 -20.89 -4.52
N GLN A 233 -4.89 -19.71 -4.19
CA GLN A 233 -5.19 -18.68 -5.19
C GLN A 233 -3.94 -18.24 -5.95
N ILE A 234 -2.80 -18.05 -5.28
CA ILE A 234 -1.52 -17.72 -5.94
C ILE A 234 -1.18 -18.76 -7.02
N GLU A 235 -1.31 -20.05 -6.68
CA GLU A 235 -0.99 -21.17 -7.58
C GLU A 235 -2.02 -21.32 -8.70
N GLU A 236 -3.33 -21.36 -8.37
CA GLU A 236 -4.42 -21.56 -9.34
C GLU A 236 -4.47 -20.43 -10.38
N MET A 237 -4.19 -19.20 -9.95
CA MET A 237 -4.16 -18.03 -10.84
C MET A 237 -2.81 -17.83 -11.53
N ASN A 238 -1.79 -18.66 -11.20
CA ASN A 238 -0.46 -18.64 -11.81
C ASN A 238 0.17 -17.23 -11.75
N TYR A 239 0.19 -16.63 -10.57
CA TYR A 239 0.75 -15.28 -10.38
C TYR A 239 2.25 -15.21 -10.67
N ASP A 240 2.96 -16.33 -10.61
CA ASP A 240 4.38 -16.44 -10.96
C ASP A 240 4.67 -16.12 -12.44
N ALA A 241 3.67 -16.18 -13.32
CA ALA A 241 3.86 -15.99 -14.75
C ALA A 241 4.61 -14.70 -15.09
N GLN A 242 4.32 -13.60 -14.37
CA GLN A 242 5.02 -12.33 -14.56
C GLN A 242 6.48 -12.41 -14.13
N LEU A 243 6.80 -13.13 -13.06
CA LEU A 243 8.16 -13.30 -12.56
C LEU A 243 8.97 -14.22 -13.47
N PHE A 244 8.37 -15.33 -13.95
CA PHE A 244 9.00 -16.21 -14.92
C PHE A 244 9.32 -15.48 -16.24
N ALA A 245 8.41 -14.61 -16.70
CA ALA A 245 8.64 -13.77 -17.88
C ALA A 245 9.80 -12.77 -17.68
N ARG A 246 10.12 -12.41 -16.44
CA ARG A 246 11.29 -11.59 -16.08
C ARG A 246 12.56 -12.40 -15.80
N GLY A 247 12.48 -13.74 -15.91
CA GLY A 247 13.64 -14.63 -15.78
C GLY A 247 13.89 -15.17 -14.37
N PHE A 248 12.99 -14.94 -13.41
CA PHE A 248 13.08 -15.57 -12.08
C PHE A 248 12.81 -17.06 -12.18
N LYS A 249 13.49 -17.84 -11.35
CA LYS A 249 13.25 -19.27 -11.20
C LYS A 249 12.35 -19.51 -9.99
N LYS A 250 11.71 -20.69 -9.96
CA LYS A 250 10.80 -21.05 -8.86
C LYS A 250 11.43 -20.92 -7.48
N GLU A 251 12.65 -21.37 -7.31
CA GLU A 251 13.42 -21.31 -6.06
C GLU A 251 13.82 -19.89 -5.62
N GLU A 252 13.60 -18.87 -6.46
CA GLU A 252 13.84 -17.45 -6.18
C GLU A 252 12.55 -16.72 -5.80
N ILE A 253 11.40 -17.43 -5.81
CA ILE A 253 10.08 -16.86 -5.53
C ILE A 253 9.55 -17.44 -4.23
N ARG A 254 8.97 -16.58 -3.38
CA ARG A 254 8.28 -16.99 -2.16
C ARG A 254 6.83 -16.54 -2.19
N HIS A 255 5.94 -17.46 -1.79
CA HIS A 255 4.52 -17.20 -1.67
C HIS A 255 4.12 -17.08 -0.22
N TYR A 256 3.39 -16.02 0.12
CA TYR A 256 2.84 -15.83 1.46
C TYR A 256 1.34 -15.58 1.39
N GLY A 257 0.58 -16.37 2.14
CA GLY A 257 -0.83 -16.16 2.40
C GLY A 257 -1.02 -15.47 3.74
N PHE A 258 -1.73 -14.36 3.76
CA PHE A 258 -2.07 -13.61 4.96
C PHE A 258 -3.56 -13.75 5.26
N ALA A 259 -3.91 -14.28 6.42
CA ALA A 259 -5.27 -14.43 6.88
C ALA A 259 -5.57 -13.48 8.04
N PHE A 260 -6.68 -12.77 7.96
CA PHE A 260 -7.10 -11.78 8.96
C PHE A 260 -8.39 -12.21 9.66
N GLU A 261 -8.43 -12.05 10.98
CA GLU A 261 -9.63 -12.11 11.79
C GLU A 261 -9.61 -10.99 12.83
N GLY A 262 -10.28 -9.86 12.53
CA GLY A 262 -10.11 -8.62 13.27
C GLY A 262 -8.63 -8.21 13.29
N LYS A 263 -8.06 -8.03 14.49
CA LYS A 263 -6.63 -7.64 14.64
C LYS A 263 -5.64 -8.80 14.60
N LYS A 264 -6.14 -10.03 14.55
CA LYS A 264 -5.30 -11.24 14.50
C LYS A 264 -4.93 -11.53 13.05
N ILE A 265 -3.65 -11.81 12.82
CA ILE A 265 -3.09 -12.16 11.52
C ILE A 265 -2.38 -13.50 11.64
N LEU A 266 -2.64 -14.40 10.69
CA LEU A 266 -1.87 -15.62 10.48
C LEU A 266 -1.25 -15.56 9.09
N ILE A 267 0.04 -15.85 9.02
CA ILE A 267 0.81 -15.91 7.77
C ILE A 267 1.25 -17.34 7.56
N GLY A 268 1.04 -17.85 6.36
CA GLY A 268 1.63 -19.10 5.90
C GLY A 268 2.49 -18.89 4.67
N MET A 269 3.37 -19.85 4.39
CA MET A 269 4.30 -19.83 3.27
C MET A 269 4.21 -21.14 2.50
N ARG A 270 4.39 -21.06 1.18
CA ARG A 270 4.58 -22.21 0.29
C ARG A 270 5.78 -21.94 -0.62
N GLU A 271 6.66 -22.94 -0.77
CA GLU A 271 7.85 -22.92 -1.64
C GLU A 271 7.56 -23.54 -3.01
#